data_2c1ddfa731f12a9120f233ee962bcbd1
#
_entry.id   2c1ddfa731f12a9120f233ee962bcbd1
#
_cell.length_a   1.000
_cell.length_b   1.000
_cell.length_c   1.000
_cell.angle_alpha   90.00
_cell.angle_beta   90.00
_cell.angle_gamma   90.00
#
_symmetry.space_group_name_H-M   'P 1'
#
loop_
_entity.id
_entity.type
_entity.pdbx_description
1 polymer ?
#
loop_
_entity_poly.entity_id
_entity_poly.type
_entity_poly.pdbx_seq_one_letter_code
_entity_poly.pdbx_strand_id
1 'polypeptide(L)'
;FLICKEGQGGHPACITFLPNVSTTGKSTWRWAQSDVTPEPGRYYHVVGVWDKTAEKAYIYVDGQLKGTADAPGELIHAKDGARWFALGGDSAVGSMGNAWNGEVVLARVFDDALTGDQIALLYQDAAFAGQTPVEFALSNLTYLTRCEIGAGYTYTVYGNGFAAGDKVKFTSSANVTAAFTADAAFTEASGDNTLQSLAVTLPAGIPAGTGRYFMALVRNGSQYPLGTVEFTVCDNPSVSMPRIIAHRGQHQDGVENSTENSIAALTNAQKLGIHGAEFDVWITADDVPVINHNTTVAGSDLRIEESAYAQIRDLTLANGEKLPTLDAYLEQGAKDASMKLICEIKTHSSAASNTRAVNAVVAAVKAKSMETRVDYIAFDYEVCKQLRAAMPAAGVQYLGGDKAPAEVAADKLSGIDYQYSTVLSKKPEWVTEAHAGGIEVNAWTVNSTADMMA
;
A
#
# COMPACT_ATOMS: atom_id res chain seq x y z
N PHE A 1 -3.62 -10.95 -27.70
CA PHE A 1 -3.37 -12.36 -27.37
C PHE A 1 -4.30 -12.81 -26.26
N LEU A 2 -4.47 -14.13 -26.15
CA LEU A 2 -5.30 -14.76 -25.13
C LEU A 2 -4.61 -16.03 -24.64
N ILE A 3 -4.64 -16.28 -23.33
CA ILE A 3 -4.34 -17.59 -22.76
C ILE A 3 -5.63 -18.09 -22.13
N CYS A 4 -6.10 -19.27 -22.55
CA CYS A 4 -7.38 -19.80 -22.10
C CYS A 4 -7.39 -21.33 -22.11
N LYS A 5 -8.45 -21.90 -21.52
CA LYS A 5 -8.85 -23.29 -21.79
C LYS A 5 -9.77 -23.29 -22.99
N GLU A 6 -9.27 -23.74 -24.10
CA GLU A 6 -10.03 -23.82 -25.37
C GLU A 6 -10.61 -25.22 -25.56
N GLY A 7 -11.81 -25.29 -26.12
CA GLY A 7 -12.54 -26.51 -26.36
C GLY A 7 -13.63 -26.37 -27.44
N GLN A 8 -13.57 -25.27 -28.22
CA GLN A 8 -14.55 -24.98 -29.28
C GLN A 8 -13.98 -25.29 -30.68
N GLY A 9 -14.86 -25.40 -31.66
CA GLY A 9 -14.46 -25.55 -33.07
C GLY A 9 -13.66 -26.81 -33.39
N GLY A 10 -13.80 -27.88 -32.61
CA GLY A 10 -13.07 -29.12 -32.80
C GLY A 10 -11.67 -29.16 -32.17
N HIS A 11 -11.30 -28.12 -31.44
CA HIS A 11 -10.05 -28.07 -30.69
C HIS A 11 -10.17 -28.79 -29.31
N PRO A 12 -9.11 -29.45 -28.83
CA PRO A 12 -9.12 -30.08 -27.52
C PRO A 12 -9.33 -29.07 -26.40
N ALA A 13 -9.99 -29.47 -25.32
CA ALA A 13 -10.19 -28.64 -24.14
C ALA A 13 -8.89 -28.58 -23.30
N CYS A 14 -7.87 -27.90 -23.79
CA CYS A 14 -6.54 -27.80 -23.20
C CYS A 14 -6.13 -26.32 -22.99
N ILE A 15 -5.07 -26.10 -22.23
CA ILE A 15 -4.45 -24.77 -22.07
C ILE A 15 -3.88 -24.35 -23.43
N THR A 16 -4.26 -23.19 -23.92
CA THR A 16 -3.93 -22.70 -25.26
C THR A 16 -3.48 -21.24 -25.20
N PHE A 17 -2.47 -20.87 -25.98
CA PHE A 17 -2.09 -19.52 -26.26
C PHE A 17 -2.49 -19.12 -27.68
N LEU A 18 -3.19 -17.99 -27.79
CA LEU A 18 -3.73 -17.47 -29.06
C LEU A 18 -3.25 -16.04 -29.32
N PRO A 19 -2.09 -15.85 -29.98
CA PRO A 19 -1.77 -14.54 -30.53
C PRO A 19 -2.65 -14.24 -31.73
N ASN A 20 -3.06 -12.98 -31.86
CA ASN A 20 -3.76 -12.48 -33.02
C ASN A 20 -2.76 -11.73 -33.90
N VAL A 21 -2.43 -12.30 -35.05
CA VAL A 21 -1.40 -11.80 -35.96
C VAL A 21 -1.93 -11.49 -37.34
N SER A 22 -1.21 -10.68 -38.10
CA SER A 22 -1.54 -10.36 -39.48
C SER A 22 -0.31 -10.13 -40.34
N THR A 23 -0.31 -10.68 -41.54
CA THR A 23 0.61 -10.37 -42.65
C THR A 23 0.04 -9.39 -43.65
N THR A 24 -1.29 -9.20 -43.66
CA THR A 24 -2.03 -8.44 -44.73
C THR A 24 -3.00 -7.44 -44.14
N GLY A 25 -2.99 -7.18 -42.85
CA GLY A 25 -3.98 -6.34 -42.17
C GLY A 25 -5.27 -7.07 -41.78
N LYS A 26 -5.45 -8.34 -42.17
CA LYS A 26 -6.55 -9.18 -41.69
C LYS A 26 -6.12 -9.93 -40.41
N SER A 27 -6.95 -9.82 -39.39
CA SER A 27 -6.80 -10.52 -38.12
C SER A 27 -6.86 -12.04 -38.29
N THR A 28 -5.92 -12.75 -37.77
CA THR A 28 -5.88 -14.22 -37.75
C THR A 28 -5.38 -14.70 -36.39
N TRP A 29 -6.23 -15.45 -35.70
CA TRP A 29 -5.85 -16.13 -34.46
C TRP A 29 -5.00 -17.35 -34.79
N ARG A 30 -3.91 -17.53 -34.02
CA ARG A 30 -3.02 -18.71 -34.12
C ARG A 30 -3.10 -19.48 -32.83
N TRP A 31 -3.12 -20.79 -32.92
CA TRP A 31 -3.44 -21.68 -31.82
C TRP A 31 -2.23 -22.51 -31.42
N ALA A 32 -1.44 -22.01 -30.46
CA ALA A 32 -0.42 -22.83 -29.81
C ALA A 32 -1.10 -23.61 -28.68
N GLN A 33 -1.49 -24.87 -28.96
CA GLN A 33 -2.23 -25.73 -28.06
C GLN A 33 -1.30 -26.62 -27.27
N SER A 34 -1.50 -26.72 -25.95
CA SER A 34 -0.84 -27.71 -25.12
C SER A 34 -1.57 -29.06 -25.17
N ASP A 35 -0.92 -30.09 -24.62
CA ASP A 35 -1.54 -31.40 -24.33
C ASP A 35 -2.18 -31.45 -22.92
N VAL A 36 -2.22 -30.31 -22.22
CA VAL A 36 -2.63 -30.22 -20.81
C VAL A 36 -4.06 -29.75 -20.68
N THR A 37 -4.91 -30.62 -20.17
CA THR A 37 -6.25 -30.24 -19.68
C THR A 37 -6.14 -29.84 -18.21
N PRO A 38 -6.51 -28.60 -17.84
CA PRO A 38 -6.39 -28.17 -16.45
C PRO A 38 -7.35 -28.94 -15.53
N GLU A 39 -6.81 -29.37 -14.41
CA GLU A 39 -7.53 -30.09 -13.36
C GLU A 39 -7.92 -29.14 -12.22
N PRO A 40 -9.12 -29.26 -11.64
CA PRO A 40 -9.51 -28.49 -10.46
C PRO A 40 -8.57 -28.70 -9.27
N GLY A 41 -8.27 -27.65 -8.52
CA GLY A 41 -7.43 -27.73 -7.33
C GLY A 41 -5.93 -27.84 -7.59
N ARG A 42 -5.50 -27.60 -8.82
CA ARG A 42 -4.08 -27.58 -9.20
C ARG A 42 -3.70 -26.22 -9.78
N TYR A 43 -2.55 -25.68 -9.36
CA TYR A 43 -1.92 -24.54 -10.00
C TYR A 43 -1.06 -24.97 -11.20
N TYR A 44 -1.07 -24.13 -12.21
CA TYR A 44 -0.25 -24.29 -13.43
C TYR A 44 0.54 -23.01 -13.66
N HIS A 45 1.81 -23.18 -13.99
CA HIS A 45 2.61 -22.09 -14.54
C HIS A 45 2.43 -22.10 -16.06
N VAL A 46 1.81 -21.07 -16.61
CA VAL A 46 1.48 -21.00 -18.04
C VAL A 46 2.16 -19.80 -18.67
N VAL A 47 2.92 -20.01 -19.74
CA VAL A 47 3.58 -18.95 -20.50
C VAL A 47 3.26 -19.09 -21.99
N GLY A 48 2.64 -18.06 -22.55
CA GLY A 48 2.49 -17.90 -23.99
C GLY A 48 3.57 -16.99 -24.54
N VAL A 49 4.32 -17.43 -25.53
CA VAL A 49 5.36 -16.65 -26.20
C VAL A 49 4.99 -16.46 -27.68
N TRP A 50 5.00 -15.23 -28.14
CA TRP A 50 5.02 -14.94 -29.56
C TRP A 50 6.40 -14.41 -29.95
N ASP A 51 7.11 -15.17 -30.78
CA ASP A 51 8.42 -14.83 -31.29
C ASP A 51 8.26 -14.35 -32.74
N LYS A 52 8.42 -13.04 -32.93
CA LYS A 52 8.33 -12.38 -34.22
C LYS A 52 9.43 -12.84 -35.17
N THR A 53 10.63 -13.08 -34.66
CA THR A 53 11.79 -13.47 -35.47
C THR A 53 11.65 -14.89 -35.99
N ALA A 54 11.17 -15.81 -35.15
CA ALA A 54 10.89 -17.17 -35.54
C ALA A 54 9.54 -17.34 -36.26
N GLU A 55 8.70 -16.31 -36.31
CA GLU A 55 7.31 -16.34 -36.80
C GLU A 55 6.48 -17.44 -36.16
N LYS A 56 6.67 -17.66 -34.84
CA LYS A 56 6.02 -18.73 -34.09
C LYS A 56 5.38 -18.26 -32.81
N ALA A 57 4.35 -19.00 -32.42
CA ALA A 57 3.78 -18.96 -31.07
C ALA A 57 4.11 -20.26 -30.33
N TYR A 58 4.39 -20.12 -29.03
CA TYR A 58 4.70 -21.26 -28.16
C TYR A 58 3.82 -21.19 -26.92
N ILE A 59 3.42 -22.34 -26.43
CA ILE A 59 2.79 -22.49 -25.11
C ILE A 59 3.62 -23.40 -24.23
N TYR A 60 3.99 -22.88 -23.07
CA TYR A 60 4.68 -23.64 -22.03
C TYR A 60 3.73 -23.84 -20.86
N VAL A 61 3.75 -25.03 -20.30
CA VAL A 61 3.04 -25.36 -19.07
C VAL A 61 4.04 -26.03 -18.12
N ASP A 62 4.08 -25.54 -16.90
CA ASP A 62 4.99 -26.01 -15.86
C ASP A 62 6.45 -26.05 -16.33
N GLY A 63 6.89 -24.96 -16.96
CA GLY A 63 8.26 -24.77 -17.46
C GLY A 63 8.61 -25.56 -18.73
N GLN A 64 7.70 -26.40 -19.24
CA GLN A 64 7.95 -27.26 -20.40
C GLN A 64 7.18 -26.77 -21.64
N LEU A 65 7.83 -26.79 -22.79
CA LEU A 65 7.18 -26.53 -24.07
C LEU A 65 6.14 -27.62 -24.35
N LYS A 66 4.89 -27.21 -24.49
CA LYS A 66 3.74 -28.10 -24.68
C LYS A 66 3.05 -27.96 -26.03
N GLY A 67 3.31 -26.88 -26.74
CA GLY A 67 2.76 -26.70 -28.07
C GLY A 67 3.35 -25.54 -28.83
N THR A 68 3.24 -25.58 -30.15
CA THR A 68 3.70 -24.53 -31.07
C THR A 68 2.71 -24.31 -32.20
N ALA A 69 2.71 -23.10 -32.77
CA ALA A 69 1.97 -22.78 -33.97
C ALA A 69 2.74 -21.79 -34.83
N ASP A 70 2.57 -21.84 -36.16
CA ASP A 70 3.05 -20.79 -37.05
C ASP A 70 2.24 -19.51 -36.84
N ALA A 71 2.93 -18.42 -36.55
CA ALA A 71 2.31 -17.14 -36.22
C ALA A 71 3.03 -15.97 -36.93
N PRO A 72 3.08 -15.99 -38.29
CA PRO A 72 3.77 -14.95 -39.06
C PRO A 72 3.03 -13.62 -39.03
N GLY A 73 3.80 -12.55 -39.18
CA GLY A 73 3.27 -11.19 -39.28
C GLY A 73 3.45 -10.38 -38.00
N GLU A 74 2.60 -9.37 -37.83
CA GLU A 74 2.62 -8.46 -36.68
C GLU A 74 1.45 -8.75 -35.74
N LEU A 75 1.65 -8.56 -34.44
CA LEU A 75 0.53 -8.57 -33.49
C LEU A 75 -0.46 -7.45 -33.85
N ILE A 76 -1.72 -7.79 -33.93
CA ILE A 76 -2.77 -6.81 -34.16
C ILE A 76 -3.12 -6.13 -32.86
N HIS A 77 -3.03 -4.80 -32.89
CA HIS A 77 -3.51 -3.96 -31.80
C HIS A 77 -5.00 -3.60 -32.02
N ALA A 78 -5.77 -3.51 -30.94
CA ALA A 78 -7.13 -3.02 -31.02
C ALA A 78 -7.18 -1.60 -31.62
N LYS A 79 -8.06 -1.38 -32.62
CA LYS A 79 -8.07 -0.15 -33.43
C LYS A 79 -8.54 1.09 -32.69
N ASP A 80 -9.40 1.00 -31.71
CA ASP A 80 -10.16 2.16 -31.21
C ASP A 80 -10.00 2.39 -29.71
N GLY A 81 -8.81 2.75 -29.25
CA GLY A 81 -8.60 3.40 -27.95
C GLY A 81 -8.92 2.61 -26.66
N ALA A 82 -9.82 1.65 -26.72
CA ALA A 82 -10.14 0.77 -25.59
C ALA A 82 -9.20 -0.43 -25.57
N ARG A 83 -8.10 -0.29 -24.85
CA ARG A 83 -7.12 -1.37 -24.63
C ARG A 83 -7.31 -1.90 -23.24
N TRP A 84 -7.81 -3.11 -23.13
CA TRP A 84 -7.99 -3.77 -21.85
C TRP A 84 -7.01 -4.93 -21.74
N PHE A 85 -6.33 -5.01 -20.62
CA PHE A 85 -5.73 -6.24 -20.14
C PHE A 85 -6.69 -6.82 -19.10
N ALA A 86 -7.27 -7.96 -19.39
CA ALA A 86 -8.22 -8.62 -18.50
C ALA A 86 -7.61 -9.89 -17.94
N LEU A 87 -7.76 -10.11 -16.64
CA LEU A 87 -7.46 -11.36 -15.95
C LEU A 87 -8.77 -12.00 -15.49
N GLY A 88 -8.87 -13.32 -15.67
CA GLY A 88 -10.01 -14.08 -15.19
C GLY A 88 -11.24 -14.06 -16.10
N GLY A 89 -11.18 -13.43 -17.26
CA GLY A 89 -12.30 -13.46 -18.19
C GLY A 89 -12.00 -12.75 -19.50
N ASP A 90 -12.83 -12.99 -20.50
CA ASP A 90 -12.83 -12.28 -21.77
C ASP A 90 -13.76 -11.06 -21.66
N SER A 91 -13.22 -9.86 -21.81
CA SER A 91 -14.00 -8.64 -21.75
C SER A 91 -14.30 -8.10 -23.13
N ALA A 92 -15.53 -8.28 -23.59
CA ALA A 92 -16.13 -7.30 -24.52
C ALA A 92 -16.65 -6.12 -23.69
N VAL A 93 -16.56 -4.89 -24.22
CA VAL A 93 -17.00 -3.65 -23.53
C VAL A 93 -18.36 -3.86 -22.86
N GLY A 94 -18.39 -3.85 -21.54
CA GLY A 94 -19.61 -3.90 -20.74
C GLY A 94 -20.10 -5.27 -20.27
N SER A 95 -19.46 -6.40 -20.65
CA SER A 95 -19.78 -7.71 -20.07
C SER A 95 -18.55 -8.61 -19.99
N MET A 96 -18.39 -9.34 -18.88
CA MET A 96 -17.41 -10.40 -18.76
C MET A 96 -18.00 -11.69 -19.33
N GLY A 97 -17.46 -12.15 -20.45
CA GLY A 97 -17.72 -13.49 -20.99
C GLY A 97 -16.61 -14.47 -20.60
N ASN A 98 -16.89 -15.77 -20.73
CA ASN A 98 -15.89 -16.83 -20.56
C ASN A 98 -15.03 -16.70 -19.28
N ALA A 99 -15.71 -16.45 -18.15
CA ALA A 99 -15.06 -16.24 -16.88
C ALA A 99 -14.23 -17.47 -16.46
N TRP A 100 -13.02 -17.21 -15.99
CA TRP A 100 -12.17 -18.22 -15.35
C TRP A 100 -12.72 -18.51 -13.96
N ASN A 101 -13.08 -19.75 -13.69
CA ASN A 101 -13.48 -20.20 -12.35
C ASN A 101 -12.25 -20.75 -11.63
N GLY A 102 -11.47 -19.85 -11.05
CA GLY A 102 -10.20 -20.19 -10.39
C GLY A 102 -9.49 -18.94 -9.93
N GLU A 103 -8.31 -19.14 -9.39
CA GLU A 103 -7.41 -18.08 -8.90
C GLU A 103 -6.29 -17.81 -9.89
N VAL A 104 -5.99 -16.53 -10.12
CA VAL A 104 -4.78 -16.08 -10.81
C VAL A 104 -3.85 -15.47 -9.80
N VAL A 105 -2.82 -16.21 -9.41
CA VAL A 105 -1.89 -15.82 -8.35
C VAL A 105 -0.88 -14.79 -8.83
N LEU A 106 -0.46 -14.89 -10.12
CA LEU A 106 0.52 -14.00 -10.72
C LEU A 106 0.29 -13.89 -12.23
N ALA A 107 0.38 -12.67 -12.77
CA ALA A 107 0.41 -12.43 -14.20
C ALA A 107 1.56 -11.49 -14.55
N ARG A 108 2.31 -11.83 -15.59
CA ARG A 108 3.45 -11.06 -16.11
C ARG A 108 3.34 -10.89 -17.59
N VAL A 109 3.77 -9.72 -18.10
CA VAL A 109 3.92 -9.46 -19.53
C VAL A 109 5.35 -8.98 -19.75
N PHE A 110 6.00 -9.57 -20.74
CA PHE A 110 7.36 -9.21 -21.15
C PHE A 110 7.30 -8.61 -22.55
N ASP A 111 8.15 -7.66 -22.84
CA ASP A 111 8.28 -7.00 -24.14
C ASP A 111 9.17 -7.80 -25.12
N ASP A 112 9.92 -8.78 -24.61
CA ASP A 112 10.73 -9.71 -25.40
C ASP A 112 10.19 -11.14 -25.33
N ALA A 113 10.48 -11.93 -26.38
CA ALA A 113 10.20 -13.36 -26.42
C ALA A 113 11.16 -14.11 -25.49
N LEU A 114 10.65 -14.66 -24.41
CA LEU A 114 11.45 -15.44 -23.47
C LEU A 114 11.91 -16.75 -24.09
N THR A 115 13.17 -17.13 -23.82
CA THR A 115 13.70 -18.44 -24.19
C THR A 115 13.16 -19.56 -23.29
N GLY A 116 13.24 -20.81 -23.75
CA GLY A 116 12.85 -21.97 -22.94
C GLY A 116 13.58 -22.06 -21.60
N ASP A 117 14.88 -21.73 -21.57
CA ASP A 117 15.67 -21.72 -20.34
C ASP A 117 15.20 -20.66 -19.35
N GLN A 118 14.87 -19.46 -19.83
CA GLN A 118 14.30 -18.41 -19.00
C GLN A 118 12.93 -18.81 -18.43
N ILE A 119 12.11 -19.48 -19.24
CA ILE A 119 10.80 -19.99 -18.81
C ILE A 119 10.94 -21.10 -17.78
N ALA A 120 11.92 -22.00 -17.97
CA ALA A 120 12.23 -23.04 -16.99
C ALA A 120 12.68 -22.45 -15.64
N LEU A 121 13.47 -21.38 -15.67
CA LEU A 121 13.85 -20.63 -14.46
C LEU A 121 12.65 -19.96 -13.80
N LEU A 122 11.78 -19.30 -14.59
CA LEU A 122 10.52 -18.72 -14.08
C LEU A 122 9.65 -19.78 -13.41
N TYR A 123 9.59 -20.97 -13.95
CA TYR A 123 8.85 -22.09 -13.37
C TYR A 123 9.48 -22.58 -12.06
N GLN A 124 10.80 -22.70 -12.00
CA GLN A 124 11.50 -23.05 -10.77
C GLN A 124 11.28 -21.99 -9.68
N ASP A 125 11.16 -20.71 -10.08
CA ASP A 125 10.84 -19.61 -9.19
C ASP A 125 9.38 -19.60 -8.74
N ALA A 126 8.47 -20.09 -9.60
CA ALA A 126 7.04 -20.13 -9.39
C ALA A 126 6.53 -21.53 -8.97
N ALA A 127 7.33 -22.32 -8.27
CA ALA A 127 7.05 -23.75 -7.98
C ALA A 127 5.78 -23.97 -7.12
N PHE A 128 4.63 -23.57 -7.67
CA PHE A 128 3.29 -23.83 -7.12
C PHE A 128 2.70 -25.15 -7.57
N ALA A 129 3.31 -25.78 -8.57
CA ALA A 129 2.79 -27.00 -9.17
C ALA A 129 2.61 -28.10 -8.11
N GLY A 130 1.38 -28.43 -7.84
CA GLY A 130 1.00 -29.52 -6.95
C GLY A 130 0.80 -29.16 -5.48
N GLN A 131 0.79 -27.86 -5.10
CA GLN A 131 0.60 -27.47 -3.71
C GLN A 131 -0.84 -27.01 -3.41
N THR A 132 -1.29 -27.27 -2.18
CA THR A 132 -2.50 -26.68 -1.65
C THR A 132 -2.28 -25.18 -1.48
N PRO A 133 -3.23 -24.31 -1.91
CA PRO A 133 -3.13 -22.88 -1.68
C PRO A 133 -2.90 -22.56 -0.20
N VAL A 134 -1.91 -21.75 0.09
CA VAL A 134 -1.75 -21.10 1.39
C VAL A 134 -2.12 -19.65 1.19
N GLU A 135 -3.14 -19.19 1.88
CA GLU A 135 -3.57 -17.80 1.81
C GLU A 135 -2.59 -16.93 2.59
N PHE A 136 -1.96 -15.99 1.89
CA PHE A 136 -1.19 -14.91 2.46
C PHE A 136 -1.91 -13.60 2.15
N ALA A 137 -2.12 -12.79 3.17
CA ALA A 137 -2.64 -11.43 3.01
C ALA A 137 -1.51 -10.43 3.26
N LEU A 138 -0.99 -9.82 2.20
CA LEU A 138 0.03 -8.78 2.30
C LEU A 138 -0.61 -7.44 2.67
N SER A 139 -0.14 -6.81 3.76
CA SER A 139 -0.58 -5.47 4.14
C SER A 139 0.13 -4.39 3.32
N ASN A 140 -0.58 -3.30 3.03
CA ASN A 140 -0.01 -2.11 2.39
C ASN A 140 1.13 -1.47 3.20
N LEU A 141 1.23 -1.72 4.50
CA LEU A 141 2.38 -1.31 5.32
C LEU A 141 3.72 -1.82 4.79
N THR A 142 3.72 -2.94 4.06
CA THR A 142 4.91 -3.49 3.41
C THR A 142 5.56 -2.49 2.46
N TYR A 143 4.78 -1.70 1.74
CA TYR A 143 5.27 -0.74 0.72
C TYR A 143 5.77 0.56 1.33
N LEU A 144 5.41 0.84 2.58
CA LEU A 144 5.89 2.01 3.33
C LEU A 144 7.21 1.74 4.05
N THR A 145 7.66 0.49 4.07
CA THR A 145 8.96 0.13 4.61
C THR A 145 10.03 0.47 3.58
N ARG A 146 10.85 1.41 3.87
CA ARG A 146 12.09 1.84 3.19
C ARG A 146 12.18 1.59 1.68
N CYS A 147 12.10 2.65 0.88
CA CYS A 147 12.27 2.61 -0.58
C CYS A 147 13.72 2.48 -1.02
N GLU A 148 14.70 2.98 -0.23
CA GLU A 148 16.13 2.85 -0.49
C GLU A 148 16.73 1.75 0.38
N ILE A 149 17.38 0.79 -0.23
CA ILE A 149 17.93 -0.40 0.43
C ILE A 149 19.38 -0.63 0.03
N GLY A 150 20.11 -1.35 0.88
CA GLY A 150 21.48 -1.79 0.62
C GLY A 150 21.81 -3.03 1.43
N ALA A 151 22.99 -3.59 1.24
CA ALA A 151 23.44 -4.76 1.99
C ALA A 151 23.35 -4.53 3.51
N GLY A 152 22.77 -5.50 4.23
CA GLY A 152 22.59 -5.44 5.67
C GLY A 152 21.37 -4.63 6.15
N TYR A 153 20.64 -3.97 5.24
CA TYR A 153 19.40 -3.30 5.60
C TYR A 153 18.25 -4.28 5.78
N THR A 154 17.33 -3.94 6.69
CA THR A 154 16.15 -4.74 6.94
C THR A 154 14.94 -4.13 6.25
N TYR A 155 14.32 -4.92 5.36
CA TYR A 155 13.03 -4.65 4.77
C TYR A 155 11.95 -5.45 5.48
N THR A 156 10.85 -4.83 5.89
CA THR A 156 9.79 -5.52 6.63
C THR A 156 8.58 -5.77 5.76
N VAL A 157 8.19 -7.04 5.65
CA VAL A 157 6.97 -7.49 4.99
C VAL A 157 5.90 -7.67 6.06
N TYR A 158 4.81 -6.93 5.95
CA TYR A 158 3.65 -7.02 6.86
C TYR A 158 2.51 -7.78 6.19
N GLY A 159 1.84 -8.64 6.94
CA GLY A 159 0.71 -9.42 6.43
C GLY A 159 0.28 -10.52 7.37
N ASN A 160 -0.37 -11.55 6.82
CA ASN A 160 -0.86 -12.70 7.56
C ASN A 160 -0.49 -14.00 6.86
N GLY A 161 -0.51 -15.11 7.60
CA GLY A 161 -0.16 -16.43 7.10
C GLY A 161 1.32 -16.79 7.21
N PHE A 162 2.15 -15.92 7.79
CA PHE A 162 3.57 -16.14 8.00
C PHE A 162 3.85 -17.08 9.16
N ALA A 163 5.05 -17.67 9.20
CA ALA A 163 5.49 -18.54 10.27
C ALA A 163 7.01 -18.41 10.52
N ALA A 164 7.45 -18.84 11.66
CA ALA A 164 8.88 -18.90 11.98
C ALA A 164 9.62 -19.82 11.00
N GLY A 165 10.78 -19.36 10.51
CA GLY A 165 11.58 -20.05 9.52
C GLY A 165 11.24 -19.74 8.05
N ASP A 166 10.20 -18.93 7.81
CA ASP A 166 9.93 -18.40 6.48
C ASP A 166 11.08 -17.52 6.00
N LYS A 167 11.35 -17.57 4.69
CA LYS A 167 12.28 -16.68 4.00
C LYS A 167 11.56 -15.92 2.92
N VAL A 168 12.12 -14.83 2.45
CA VAL A 168 11.56 -14.07 1.33
C VAL A 168 12.55 -14.10 0.17
N LYS A 169 12.06 -14.51 -0.99
CA LYS A 169 12.78 -14.47 -2.26
C LYS A 169 12.32 -13.26 -3.07
N PHE A 170 13.28 -12.54 -3.60
CA PHE A 170 13.06 -11.41 -4.51
C PHE A 170 13.61 -11.78 -5.89
N THR A 171 12.79 -11.63 -6.92
CA THR A 171 13.20 -11.88 -8.32
C THR A 171 13.00 -10.60 -9.12
N SER A 172 14.06 -10.11 -9.75
CA SER A 172 13.99 -8.89 -10.57
C SER A 172 13.01 -9.06 -11.74
N SER A 173 12.13 -8.09 -11.94
CA SER A 173 11.24 -8.08 -13.10
C SER A 173 11.96 -7.77 -14.42
N ALA A 174 13.09 -7.05 -14.36
CA ALA A 174 13.90 -6.72 -15.52
C ALA A 174 14.85 -7.87 -15.91
N ASN A 175 15.26 -8.70 -14.94
CA ASN A 175 16.11 -9.85 -15.18
C ASN A 175 15.70 -11.00 -14.27
N VAL A 176 14.92 -11.93 -14.78
CA VAL A 176 14.38 -13.07 -14.03
C VAL A 176 15.44 -14.03 -13.47
N THR A 177 16.68 -13.97 -13.97
CA THR A 177 17.81 -14.73 -13.41
C THR A 177 18.44 -14.02 -12.21
N ALA A 178 18.19 -12.74 -12.03
CA ALA A 178 18.65 -11.96 -10.89
C ALA A 178 17.65 -12.11 -9.73
N ALA A 179 17.85 -13.15 -8.94
CA ALA A 179 17.04 -13.43 -7.76
C ALA A 179 17.93 -13.62 -6.54
N PHE A 180 17.43 -13.24 -5.38
CA PHE A 180 18.07 -13.51 -4.10
C PHE A 180 17.03 -13.94 -3.07
N THR A 181 17.42 -14.83 -2.17
CA THR A 181 16.59 -15.27 -1.04
C THR A 181 17.26 -14.80 0.24
N ALA A 182 16.50 -14.15 1.08
CA ALA A 182 16.95 -13.62 2.35
C ALA A 182 16.24 -14.33 3.50
N ASP A 183 16.99 -14.56 4.58
CA ASP A 183 16.42 -14.98 5.86
C ASP A 183 15.55 -13.87 6.44
N ALA A 184 14.49 -14.26 7.12
CA ALA A 184 13.56 -13.32 7.73
C ALA A 184 13.35 -13.63 9.21
N ALA A 185 13.34 -12.59 10.04
CA ALA A 185 12.91 -12.68 11.43
C ALA A 185 11.38 -12.53 11.48
N PHE A 186 10.72 -13.59 11.88
CA PHE A 186 9.27 -13.63 12.05
C PHE A 186 8.85 -12.98 13.37
N THR A 187 7.79 -12.18 13.32
CA THR A 187 7.14 -11.64 14.52
C THR A 187 5.64 -11.89 14.42
N GLU A 188 5.09 -12.54 15.45
CA GLU A 188 3.66 -12.71 15.62
C GLU A 188 2.98 -11.37 15.86
N ALA A 189 1.75 -11.26 15.41
CA ALA A 189 0.89 -10.17 15.81
C ALA A 189 0.57 -10.26 17.31
N SER A 190 0.67 -9.16 18.03
CA SER A 190 0.39 -9.11 19.45
C SER A 190 -0.99 -8.53 19.73
N GLY A 191 -1.73 -9.16 20.67
CA GLY A 191 -3.06 -8.71 21.08
C GLY A 191 -4.11 -8.90 19.97
N ASP A 192 -5.01 -7.92 19.79
CA ASP A 192 -6.08 -7.98 18.80
C ASP A 192 -5.65 -7.58 17.39
N ASN A 193 -4.38 -7.22 17.20
CA ASN A 193 -3.82 -6.93 15.90
C ASN A 193 -3.43 -8.22 15.20
N THR A 194 -4.00 -8.46 14.04
CA THR A 194 -3.82 -9.68 13.25
C THR A 194 -2.65 -9.63 12.28
N LEU A 195 -1.92 -8.50 12.22
CA LEU A 195 -0.78 -8.37 11.31
C LEU A 195 0.49 -9.00 11.89
N GLN A 196 1.03 -9.94 11.15
CA GLN A 196 2.34 -10.54 11.37
C GLN A 196 3.40 -9.78 10.56
N SER A 197 4.67 -9.97 10.86
CA SER A 197 5.75 -9.38 10.06
C SER A 197 6.91 -10.34 9.84
N LEU A 198 7.58 -10.13 8.71
CA LEU A 198 8.86 -10.74 8.35
C LEU A 198 9.90 -9.63 8.13
N ALA A 199 10.82 -9.48 9.05
CA ALA A 199 11.94 -8.56 8.92
C ALA A 199 13.07 -9.24 8.12
N VAL A 200 13.25 -8.82 6.86
CA VAL A 200 14.12 -9.44 5.87
C VAL A 200 15.43 -8.67 5.80
N THR A 201 16.54 -9.27 6.17
CA THR A 201 17.87 -8.66 6.01
C THR A 201 18.39 -8.91 4.60
N LEU A 202 18.64 -7.83 3.87
CA LEU A 202 19.07 -7.90 2.46
C LEU A 202 20.53 -8.30 2.33
N PRO A 203 20.85 -9.29 1.47
CA PRO A 203 22.21 -9.75 1.26
C PRO A 203 23.05 -8.73 0.49
N ALA A 204 24.36 -8.91 0.51
CA ALA A 204 25.29 -8.19 -0.37
C ALA A 204 25.14 -8.63 -1.84
N GLY A 205 25.49 -7.73 -2.78
CA GLY A 205 25.57 -8.07 -4.20
C GLY A 205 24.28 -7.88 -5.00
N ILE A 206 23.25 -7.25 -4.41
CA ILE A 206 22.08 -6.83 -5.18
C ILE A 206 22.53 -5.68 -6.12
N PRO A 207 22.18 -5.73 -7.42
CA PRO A 207 22.57 -4.66 -8.35
C PRO A 207 22.05 -3.29 -7.91
N ALA A 208 22.91 -2.27 -7.98
CA ALA A 208 22.52 -0.89 -7.70
C ALA A 208 21.53 -0.36 -8.74
N GLY A 209 20.62 0.51 -8.32
CA GLY A 209 19.60 1.15 -9.14
C GLY A 209 18.18 0.84 -8.70
N THR A 210 17.21 1.49 -9.33
CA THR A 210 15.79 1.25 -9.06
C THR A 210 15.29 0.07 -9.88
N GLY A 211 14.60 -0.85 -9.23
CA GLY A 211 14.04 -2.03 -9.89
C GLY A 211 12.82 -2.59 -9.19
N ARG A 212 11.95 -3.20 -9.98
CA ARG A 212 10.81 -3.98 -9.47
C ARG A 212 11.23 -5.40 -9.20
N TYR A 213 10.78 -5.93 -8.08
CA TYR A 213 11.04 -7.29 -7.65
C TYR A 213 9.74 -8.00 -7.32
N PHE A 214 9.60 -9.22 -7.80
CA PHE A 214 8.57 -10.13 -7.34
C PHE A 214 9.01 -10.75 -6.03
N MET A 215 8.14 -10.74 -5.05
CA MET A 215 8.36 -11.39 -3.77
C MET A 215 7.66 -12.74 -3.73
N ALA A 216 8.38 -13.75 -3.25
CA ALA A 216 7.81 -15.04 -2.90
C ALA A 216 8.24 -15.42 -1.49
N LEU A 217 7.30 -15.91 -0.69
CA LEU A 217 7.63 -16.56 0.58
C LEU A 217 8.19 -17.94 0.29
N VAL A 218 9.27 -18.30 0.97
CA VAL A 218 9.89 -19.62 0.87
C VAL A 218 9.71 -20.34 2.20
N ARG A 219 8.94 -21.43 2.18
CA ARG A 219 8.66 -22.30 3.33
C ARG A 219 8.90 -23.75 2.98
N ASN A 220 9.77 -24.43 3.72
CA ASN A 220 10.12 -25.85 3.50
C ASN A 220 10.53 -26.17 2.05
N GLY A 221 11.24 -25.25 1.38
CA GLY A 221 11.66 -25.41 0.00
C GLY A 221 10.61 -25.04 -1.04
N SER A 222 9.37 -24.82 -0.65
CA SER A 222 8.27 -24.36 -1.50
C SER A 222 8.19 -22.85 -1.55
N GLN A 223 7.74 -22.29 -2.68
CA GLN A 223 7.61 -20.85 -2.87
C GLN A 223 6.14 -20.46 -3.04
N TYR A 224 5.76 -19.35 -2.44
CA TYR A 224 4.39 -18.81 -2.46
C TYR A 224 4.45 -17.32 -2.81
N PRO A 225 3.70 -16.82 -3.81
CA PRO A 225 3.75 -15.42 -4.18
C PRO A 225 3.25 -14.53 -3.08
N LEU A 226 3.98 -13.42 -2.87
CA LEU A 226 3.57 -12.35 -1.98
C LEU A 226 3.18 -11.08 -2.73
N GLY A 227 3.60 -10.89 -3.97
CA GLY A 227 3.33 -9.69 -4.76
C GLY A 227 4.59 -9.04 -5.31
N THR A 228 4.51 -7.75 -5.61
CA THR A 228 5.59 -6.98 -6.24
C THR A 228 5.97 -5.80 -5.37
N VAL A 229 7.27 -5.52 -5.27
CA VAL A 229 7.81 -4.35 -4.59
C VAL A 229 8.82 -3.65 -5.49
N GLU A 230 8.96 -2.33 -5.33
CA GLU A 230 9.98 -1.55 -6.01
C GLU A 230 10.99 -1.02 -5.01
N PHE A 231 12.28 -1.22 -5.29
CA PHE A 231 13.38 -0.72 -4.48
C PHE A 231 14.33 0.14 -5.29
N THR A 232 14.94 1.11 -4.64
CA THR A 232 16.19 1.71 -5.07
C THR A 232 17.33 1.10 -4.25
N VAL A 233 18.22 0.36 -4.92
CA VAL A 233 19.40 -0.24 -4.28
C VAL A 233 20.56 0.73 -4.38
N CYS A 234 21.18 1.09 -3.27
CA CYS A 234 22.31 1.99 -3.20
C CYS A 234 23.32 1.57 -2.12
N ASP A 235 24.61 1.91 -2.31
CA ASP A 235 25.67 1.56 -1.37
C ASP A 235 25.55 2.31 -0.03
N ASN A 236 25.02 3.55 -0.09
CA ASN A 236 24.75 4.38 1.08
C ASN A 236 23.33 4.92 0.99
N PRO A 237 22.32 4.13 1.34
CA PRO A 237 20.94 4.62 1.30
C PRO A 237 20.78 5.80 2.24
N SER A 238 20.18 6.89 1.74
CA SER A 238 19.86 8.04 2.55
C SER A 238 18.88 7.64 3.66
N VAL A 239 19.10 8.17 4.83
CA VAL A 239 18.79 7.48 6.08
C VAL A 239 17.37 7.75 6.60
N SER A 240 16.55 8.54 5.96
CA SER A 240 15.20 8.73 6.49
C SER A 240 14.24 7.68 5.94
N MET A 241 13.95 6.69 6.75
CA MET A 241 12.79 5.84 6.49
C MET A 241 11.53 6.69 6.56
N PRO A 242 10.58 6.52 5.62
CA PRO A 242 9.25 7.09 5.80
C PRO A 242 8.69 6.67 7.16
N ARG A 243 8.25 7.64 7.93
CA ARG A 243 7.62 7.38 9.22
C ARG A 243 6.14 7.12 8.98
N ILE A 244 5.66 5.97 9.42
CA ILE A 244 4.26 5.57 9.23
C ILE A 244 3.41 6.20 10.33
N ILE A 245 2.33 6.89 9.93
CA ILE A 245 1.34 7.47 10.82
C ILE A 245 -0.02 6.86 10.48
N ALA A 246 -0.69 6.25 11.46
CA ALA A 246 -2.02 5.71 11.27
C ALA A 246 -3.05 6.86 11.22
N HIS A 247 -3.62 7.12 10.04
CA HIS A 247 -4.64 8.13 9.81
C HIS A 247 -5.92 7.77 10.58
N ARG A 248 -6.31 8.60 11.55
CA ARG A 248 -7.41 8.38 12.51
C ARG A 248 -7.27 7.10 13.34
N GLY A 249 -6.00 6.71 13.61
CA GLY A 249 -5.65 5.44 14.22
C GLY A 249 -5.73 4.25 13.27
N GLN A 250 -5.40 3.05 13.76
CA GLN A 250 -5.49 1.81 12.97
C GLN A 250 -6.90 1.23 13.10
N HIS A 251 -7.73 1.42 12.06
CA HIS A 251 -9.13 1.00 12.04
C HIS A 251 -9.51 0.20 10.76
N GLN A 252 -8.53 -0.12 9.92
CA GLN A 252 -8.68 -0.87 8.66
C GLN A 252 -7.72 -2.07 8.63
N ASP A 253 -7.65 -2.79 7.51
CA ASP A 253 -6.77 -3.95 7.30
C ASP A 253 -7.02 -5.12 8.26
N GLY A 254 -8.29 -5.54 8.39
CA GLY A 254 -8.66 -6.73 9.17
C GLY A 254 -8.74 -6.51 10.68
N VAL A 255 -8.66 -5.29 11.16
CA VAL A 255 -8.85 -4.95 12.58
C VAL A 255 -10.33 -4.96 12.92
N GLU A 256 -10.77 -5.97 13.67
CA GLU A 256 -12.15 -6.07 14.11
C GLU A 256 -12.47 -5.06 15.24
N ASN A 257 -13.74 -4.67 15.33
CA ASN A 257 -14.30 -3.81 16.39
C ASN A 257 -13.62 -2.46 16.56
N SER A 258 -12.95 -1.95 15.53
CA SER A 258 -12.34 -0.63 15.54
C SER A 258 -13.01 0.29 14.52
N THR A 259 -13.10 1.57 14.87
CA THR A 259 -13.56 2.65 13.97
C THR A 259 -12.60 3.82 14.07
N GLU A 260 -12.57 4.67 13.04
CA GLU A 260 -11.72 5.88 13.04
C GLU A 260 -11.93 6.71 14.31
N ASN A 261 -10.86 7.33 14.79
CA ASN A 261 -10.92 8.24 15.94
C ASN A 261 -11.38 7.59 17.27
N SER A 262 -11.32 6.27 17.39
CA SER A 262 -11.65 5.53 18.61
C SER A 262 -10.43 5.26 19.48
N ILE A 263 -10.64 4.96 20.75
CA ILE A 263 -9.57 4.50 21.65
C ILE A 263 -9.03 3.14 21.17
N ALA A 264 -9.88 2.28 20.63
CA ALA A 264 -9.46 1.02 20.02
C ALA A 264 -8.53 1.25 18.82
N ALA A 265 -8.82 2.21 17.95
CA ALA A 265 -7.98 2.52 16.81
C ALA A 265 -6.58 3.03 17.22
N LEU A 266 -6.50 3.85 18.25
CA LEU A 266 -5.22 4.28 18.85
C LEU A 266 -4.48 3.08 19.45
N THR A 267 -5.17 2.24 20.22
CA THR A 267 -4.58 1.03 20.83
C THR A 267 -4.01 0.09 19.77
N ASN A 268 -4.72 -0.08 18.65
CA ASN A 268 -4.25 -0.92 17.55
C ASN A 268 -3.02 -0.32 16.86
N ALA A 269 -2.98 1.00 16.65
CA ALA A 269 -1.80 1.69 16.13
C ALA A 269 -0.57 1.49 17.06
N GLN A 270 -0.76 1.56 18.36
CA GLN A 270 0.30 1.29 19.35
C GLN A 270 0.83 -0.14 19.25
N LYS A 271 -0.05 -1.14 19.07
CA LYS A 271 0.36 -2.54 18.88
C LYS A 271 1.19 -2.77 17.61
N LEU A 272 0.99 -1.95 16.57
CA LEU A 272 1.81 -2.00 15.36
C LEU A 272 3.24 -1.49 15.57
N GLY A 273 3.51 -0.71 16.61
CA GLY A 273 4.83 -0.12 16.85
C GLY A 273 5.25 0.88 15.77
N ILE A 274 4.30 1.53 15.09
CA ILE A 274 4.55 2.55 14.07
C ILE A 274 4.88 3.90 14.71
N HIS A 275 5.35 4.86 13.88
CA HIS A 275 5.81 6.16 14.36
C HIS A 275 4.75 6.96 15.09
N GLY A 276 3.52 6.98 14.58
CA GLY A 276 2.48 7.82 15.15
C GLY A 276 1.06 7.39 14.81
N ALA A 277 0.11 7.98 15.53
CA ALA A 277 -1.32 7.92 15.23
C ALA A 277 -1.87 9.34 15.11
N GLU A 278 -2.52 9.61 13.99
CA GLU A 278 -3.21 10.87 13.76
C GLU A 278 -4.66 10.77 14.25
N PHE A 279 -5.22 11.89 14.69
CA PHE A 279 -6.60 12.01 15.19
C PHE A 279 -7.11 13.44 15.07
N ASP A 280 -8.43 13.57 14.93
CA ASP A 280 -9.13 14.83 14.67
C ASP A 280 -9.77 15.41 15.94
N VAL A 281 -9.58 16.69 16.23
CA VAL A 281 -10.11 17.36 17.41
C VAL A 281 -11.08 18.50 17.04
N TRP A 282 -12.26 18.42 17.60
CA TRP A 282 -13.23 19.52 17.71
C TRP A 282 -13.35 20.00 19.15
N ILE A 283 -13.76 21.25 19.35
CA ILE A 283 -14.22 21.69 20.67
C ILE A 283 -15.75 21.86 20.72
N THR A 284 -16.30 21.57 21.86
CA THR A 284 -17.72 21.82 22.16
C THR A 284 -18.00 23.30 22.46
N ALA A 285 -19.28 23.67 22.57
CA ALA A 285 -19.68 25.02 22.94
C ALA A 285 -19.15 25.47 24.31
N ASP A 286 -18.88 24.52 25.20
CA ASP A 286 -18.33 24.69 26.55
C ASP A 286 -16.84 24.30 26.67
N ASP A 287 -16.11 24.40 25.55
CA ASP A 287 -14.63 24.25 25.46
C ASP A 287 -14.06 22.86 25.81
N VAL A 288 -14.84 21.79 25.71
CA VAL A 288 -14.33 20.42 25.89
C VAL A 288 -13.81 19.87 24.55
N PRO A 289 -12.51 19.54 24.42
CA PRO A 289 -12.00 18.90 23.23
C PRO A 289 -12.47 17.46 23.13
N VAL A 290 -13.03 17.07 21.97
CA VAL A 290 -13.52 15.72 21.66
C VAL A 290 -12.92 15.23 20.35
N ILE A 291 -12.82 13.91 20.19
CA ILE A 291 -12.17 13.28 19.06
C ILE A 291 -13.22 12.82 18.04
N ASN A 292 -13.25 13.46 16.88
CA ASN A 292 -14.15 13.12 15.78
C ASN A 292 -13.72 13.82 14.48
N HIS A 293 -13.85 13.16 13.32
CA HIS A 293 -13.49 13.80 12.06
C HIS A 293 -14.55 14.81 11.58
N ASN A 294 -15.82 14.41 11.60
CA ASN A 294 -16.92 15.23 11.08
C ASN A 294 -17.40 16.27 12.08
N THR A 295 -18.11 17.27 11.60
CA THR A 295 -18.74 18.31 12.46
C THR A 295 -19.84 17.76 13.38
N THR A 296 -20.35 16.54 13.07
CA THR A 296 -21.37 15.82 13.84
C THR A 296 -20.89 14.42 14.15
N VAL A 297 -21.30 13.84 15.25
CA VAL A 297 -21.05 12.42 15.56
C VAL A 297 -22.01 11.55 14.74
N ALA A 298 -21.54 10.40 14.27
CA ALA A 298 -22.34 9.47 13.48
C ALA A 298 -23.66 9.12 14.19
N GLY A 299 -24.77 9.17 13.45
CA GLY A 299 -26.11 8.91 13.99
C GLY A 299 -26.75 10.06 14.75
N SER A 300 -26.13 11.26 14.73
CA SER A 300 -26.66 12.47 15.37
C SER A 300 -26.57 13.66 14.42
N ASP A 301 -27.56 14.57 14.50
CA ASP A 301 -27.55 15.86 13.80
C ASP A 301 -26.94 16.99 14.66
N LEU A 302 -26.50 16.67 15.88
CA LEU A 302 -25.91 17.66 16.79
C LEU A 302 -24.52 18.04 16.30
N ARG A 303 -24.29 19.31 16.03
CA ARG A 303 -22.98 19.85 15.69
C ARG A 303 -22.14 19.99 16.95
N ILE A 304 -20.95 19.44 16.93
CA ILE A 304 -20.04 19.40 18.10
C ILE A 304 -19.77 20.82 18.61
N GLU A 305 -19.40 21.74 17.72
CA GLU A 305 -19.05 23.13 18.06
C GLU A 305 -20.22 23.92 18.70
N GLU A 306 -21.44 23.52 18.37
CA GLU A 306 -22.68 24.20 18.82
C GLU A 306 -23.32 23.54 20.05
N SER A 307 -22.80 22.37 20.46
CA SER A 307 -23.35 21.56 21.55
C SER A 307 -22.48 21.63 22.80
N ALA A 308 -23.07 21.69 23.97
CA ALA A 308 -22.35 21.45 25.22
C ALA A 308 -21.95 19.96 25.29
N TYR A 309 -20.81 19.63 25.89
CA TYR A 309 -20.34 18.26 26.02
C TYR A 309 -21.36 17.31 26.63
N ALA A 310 -22.12 17.79 27.62
CA ALA A 310 -23.18 17.01 28.26
C ALA A 310 -24.28 16.52 27.31
N GLN A 311 -24.45 17.16 26.14
CA GLN A 311 -25.45 16.77 25.13
C GLN A 311 -24.95 15.67 24.19
N ILE A 312 -23.62 15.55 24.01
CA ILE A 312 -23.01 14.65 23.02
C ILE A 312 -22.18 13.54 23.64
N ARG A 313 -21.80 13.60 24.90
CA ARG A 313 -20.90 12.65 25.59
C ARG A 313 -21.36 11.18 25.56
N ASP A 314 -22.67 10.96 25.42
CA ASP A 314 -23.27 9.63 25.43
C ASP A 314 -23.52 9.09 24.00
N LEU A 315 -23.18 9.87 22.95
CA LEU A 315 -23.17 9.41 21.58
C LEU A 315 -22.08 8.36 21.38
N THR A 316 -22.37 7.38 20.53
CA THR A 316 -21.46 6.23 20.29
C THR A 316 -20.92 6.25 18.87
N LEU A 317 -19.67 5.83 18.75
CA LEU A 317 -19.01 5.53 17.49
C LEU A 317 -19.53 4.20 16.90
N ALA A 318 -19.18 3.90 15.66
CA ALA A 318 -19.66 2.69 14.96
C ALA A 318 -19.26 1.37 15.66
N ASN A 319 -18.16 1.35 16.41
CA ASN A 319 -17.74 0.20 17.23
C ASN A 319 -18.38 0.13 18.62
N GLY A 320 -19.30 1.05 18.95
CA GLY A 320 -19.99 1.10 20.24
C GLY A 320 -19.26 1.85 21.37
N GLU A 321 -18.05 2.33 21.14
CA GLU A 321 -17.37 3.24 22.08
C GLU A 321 -18.10 4.58 22.15
N LYS A 322 -18.08 5.22 23.31
CA LYS A 322 -18.54 6.58 23.44
C LYS A 322 -17.58 7.54 22.74
N LEU A 323 -18.10 8.70 22.32
CA LEU A 323 -17.30 9.79 21.76
C LEU A 323 -16.12 10.10 22.71
N PRO A 324 -14.85 9.90 22.29
CA PRO A 324 -13.72 10.12 23.17
C PRO A 324 -13.49 11.62 23.41
N THR A 325 -13.10 11.98 24.63
CA THR A 325 -12.48 13.28 24.89
C THR A 325 -11.00 13.24 24.56
N LEU A 326 -10.38 14.39 24.29
CA LEU A 326 -8.93 14.50 24.13
C LEU A 326 -8.20 13.98 25.39
N ASP A 327 -8.73 14.24 26.58
CA ASP A 327 -8.15 13.76 27.85
C ASP A 327 -8.04 12.23 27.88
N ALA A 328 -9.11 11.53 27.53
CA ALA A 328 -9.13 10.06 27.46
C ALA A 328 -8.19 9.53 26.35
N TYR A 329 -8.11 10.22 25.21
CA TYR A 329 -7.23 9.85 24.10
C TYR A 329 -5.75 10.00 24.48
N LEU A 330 -5.40 11.12 25.16
CA LEU A 330 -4.05 11.34 25.69
C LEU A 330 -3.68 10.31 26.77
N GLU A 331 -4.61 9.90 27.63
CA GLU A 331 -4.41 8.83 28.61
C GLU A 331 -4.08 7.49 27.94
N GLN A 332 -4.78 7.15 26.86
CA GLN A 332 -4.43 5.96 26.07
C GLN A 332 -3.07 6.15 25.41
N GLY A 333 -2.81 7.32 24.79
CA GLY A 333 -1.54 7.64 24.13
C GLY A 333 -0.33 7.55 25.07
N ALA A 334 -0.49 7.88 26.35
CA ALA A 334 0.56 7.82 27.35
C ALA A 334 1.05 6.40 27.63
N LYS A 335 0.28 5.36 27.30
CA LYS A 335 0.64 3.95 27.54
C LYS A 335 1.79 3.45 26.64
N ASP A 336 2.04 4.12 25.53
CA ASP A 336 3.20 3.83 24.66
C ASP A 336 4.04 5.10 24.50
N ALA A 337 5.17 5.14 25.19
CA ALA A 337 6.08 6.30 25.19
C ALA A 337 6.84 6.47 23.87
N SER A 338 6.89 5.49 23.00
CA SER A 338 7.60 5.53 21.71
C SER A 338 6.79 6.15 20.59
N MET A 339 5.45 6.11 20.67
CA MET A 339 4.55 6.59 19.63
C MET A 339 4.29 8.09 19.74
N LYS A 340 4.34 8.79 18.60
CA LYS A 340 3.87 10.18 18.47
C LYS A 340 2.35 10.23 18.33
N LEU A 341 1.74 11.27 18.86
CA LEU A 341 0.34 11.60 18.64
C LEU A 341 0.28 12.82 17.72
N ILE A 342 -0.40 12.69 16.58
CA ILE A 342 -0.53 13.76 15.59
C ILE A 342 -1.95 14.30 15.67
N CYS A 343 -2.09 15.51 16.26
CA CYS A 343 -3.38 16.13 16.56
C CYS A 343 -3.78 17.08 15.43
N GLU A 344 -4.81 16.74 14.65
CA GLU A 344 -5.46 17.70 13.77
C GLU A 344 -6.43 18.56 14.57
N ILE A 345 -6.18 19.87 14.63
CA ILE A 345 -7.21 20.81 15.08
C ILE A 345 -8.07 21.19 13.87
N LYS A 346 -9.31 20.73 13.88
CA LYS A 346 -10.28 21.00 12.80
C LYS A 346 -10.56 22.49 12.67
N THR A 347 -10.85 22.95 11.47
CA THR A 347 -11.25 24.34 11.21
C THR A 347 -12.66 24.58 11.73
N HIS A 348 -12.80 25.46 12.73
CA HIS A 348 -14.07 25.86 13.34
C HIS A 348 -14.74 27.00 12.57
N SER A 349 -15.94 27.33 12.95
CA SER A 349 -16.78 28.31 12.24
C SER A 349 -16.28 29.76 12.30
N SER A 350 -15.34 30.06 13.21
CA SER A 350 -14.76 31.41 13.36
C SER A 350 -13.30 31.35 13.86
N ALA A 351 -12.55 32.43 13.60
CA ALA A 351 -11.21 32.61 14.16
C ALA A 351 -11.19 32.58 15.69
N ALA A 352 -12.24 33.05 16.32
CA ALA A 352 -12.39 33.01 17.79
C ALA A 352 -12.57 31.57 18.28
N SER A 353 -13.35 30.76 17.58
CA SER A 353 -13.54 29.35 17.90
C SER A 353 -12.23 28.55 17.63
N ASN A 354 -11.51 28.83 16.54
CA ASN A 354 -10.18 28.27 16.28
C ASN A 354 -9.21 28.55 17.44
N THR A 355 -9.19 29.81 17.94
CA THR A 355 -8.34 30.19 19.08
C THR A 355 -8.75 29.48 20.37
N ARG A 356 -10.04 29.28 20.61
CA ARG A 356 -10.54 28.51 21.76
C ARG A 356 -10.10 27.06 21.67
N ALA A 357 -10.17 26.45 20.45
CA ALA A 357 -9.72 25.09 20.21
C ALA A 357 -8.23 24.93 20.48
N VAL A 358 -7.39 25.81 19.96
CA VAL A 358 -5.93 25.82 20.23
C VAL A 358 -5.68 25.89 21.74
N ASN A 359 -6.32 26.83 22.45
CA ASN A 359 -6.12 27.00 23.89
C ASN A 359 -6.52 25.75 24.68
N ALA A 360 -7.67 25.15 24.37
CA ALA A 360 -8.17 23.97 25.05
C ALA A 360 -7.26 22.75 24.83
N VAL A 361 -6.84 22.52 23.56
CA VAL A 361 -5.94 21.41 23.21
C VAL A 361 -4.57 21.59 23.88
N VAL A 362 -3.98 22.79 23.79
CA VAL A 362 -2.68 23.08 24.43
C VAL A 362 -2.75 22.90 25.94
N ALA A 363 -3.83 23.34 26.59
CA ALA A 363 -4.03 23.14 28.01
C ALA A 363 -4.11 21.65 28.40
N ALA A 364 -4.86 20.84 27.64
CA ALA A 364 -5.00 19.41 27.88
C ALA A 364 -3.65 18.68 27.73
N VAL A 365 -2.88 18.97 26.66
CA VAL A 365 -1.58 18.36 26.42
C VAL A 365 -0.57 18.72 27.52
N LYS A 366 -0.51 19.99 27.94
CA LYS A 366 0.33 20.45 29.05
C LYS A 366 -0.06 19.81 30.38
N ALA A 367 -1.35 19.67 30.65
CA ALA A 367 -1.81 19.01 31.88
C ALA A 367 -1.36 17.56 32.00
N LYS A 368 -1.13 16.88 30.87
CA LYS A 368 -0.59 15.49 30.83
C LYS A 368 0.93 15.44 30.68
N SER A 369 1.63 16.57 30.59
CA SER A 369 3.08 16.66 30.34
C SER A 369 3.48 15.93 29.04
N MET A 370 2.70 16.09 27.97
CA MET A 370 2.88 15.42 26.69
C MET A 370 3.37 16.35 25.56
N GLU A 371 3.92 17.51 25.88
CA GLU A 371 4.32 18.56 24.93
C GLU A 371 5.33 18.07 23.86
N THR A 372 6.17 17.12 24.22
CA THR A 372 7.15 16.53 23.30
C THR A 372 6.62 15.30 22.54
N ARG A 373 5.43 14.83 22.91
CA ARG A 373 4.80 13.63 22.39
C ARG A 373 3.69 13.92 21.35
N VAL A 374 3.13 15.14 21.41
CA VAL A 374 2.05 15.57 20.52
C VAL A 374 2.61 16.56 19.51
N ASP A 375 2.47 16.20 18.24
CA ASP A 375 2.70 17.10 17.10
C ASP A 375 1.33 17.53 16.55
N TYR A 376 1.27 18.63 15.82
CA TYR A 376 0.02 19.27 15.41
C TYR A 376 -0.05 19.46 13.92
N ILE A 377 -1.24 19.30 13.37
CA ILE A 377 -1.57 19.62 11.98
C ILE A 377 -2.88 20.42 11.92
N ALA A 378 -3.02 21.29 10.93
CA ALA A 378 -4.25 22.04 10.71
C ALA A 378 -4.37 22.55 9.27
N PHE A 379 -5.60 22.67 8.77
CA PHE A 379 -5.92 23.33 7.50
C PHE A 379 -5.95 24.86 7.63
N ASP A 380 -6.20 25.39 8.81
CA ASP A 380 -6.15 26.84 9.05
C ASP A 380 -4.71 27.26 9.39
N TYR A 381 -4.14 28.11 8.54
CA TYR A 381 -2.74 28.55 8.68
C TYR A 381 -2.49 29.38 9.94
N GLU A 382 -3.49 30.18 10.38
CA GLU A 382 -3.39 30.95 11.62
C GLU A 382 -3.41 30.05 12.86
N VAL A 383 -4.15 28.92 12.80
CA VAL A 383 -4.09 27.86 13.83
C VAL A 383 -2.69 27.30 13.94
N CYS A 384 -2.02 27.00 12.81
CA CYS A 384 -0.62 26.53 12.81
C CYS A 384 0.32 27.54 13.47
N LYS A 385 0.17 28.84 13.18
CA LYS A 385 0.98 29.90 13.80
C LYS A 385 0.75 30.04 15.29
N GLN A 386 -0.51 29.95 15.72
CA GLN A 386 -0.86 29.98 17.16
C GLN A 386 -0.26 28.76 17.89
N LEU A 387 -0.36 27.56 17.30
CA LEU A 387 0.23 26.33 17.84
C LEU A 387 1.76 26.46 17.93
N ARG A 388 2.40 26.95 16.87
CA ARG A 388 3.86 27.17 16.87
C ARG A 388 4.32 28.10 17.99
N ALA A 389 3.54 29.16 18.24
CA ALA A 389 3.82 30.11 19.34
C ALA A 389 3.60 29.48 20.73
N ALA A 390 2.51 28.71 20.90
CA ALA A 390 2.13 28.12 22.19
C ALA A 390 2.95 26.88 22.57
N MET A 391 3.45 26.11 21.56
CA MET A 391 4.11 24.82 21.69
C MET A 391 5.44 24.80 20.90
N PRO A 392 6.45 25.60 21.30
CA PRO A 392 7.68 25.78 20.51
C PRO A 392 8.55 24.52 20.34
N ALA A 393 8.37 23.48 21.16
CA ALA A 393 9.07 22.22 21.08
C ALA A 393 8.33 21.15 20.25
N ALA A 394 7.06 21.36 19.90
CA ALA A 394 6.26 20.41 19.15
C ALA A 394 6.46 20.56 17.64
N GLY A 395 6.25 19.50 16.88
CA GLY A 395 6.05 19.56 15.43
C GLY A 395 4.73 20.27 15.12
N VAL A 396 4.74 21.20 14.17
CA VAL A 396 3.53 21.86 13.65
C VAL A 396 3.63 21.88 12.14
N GLN A 397 2.71 21.22 11.44
CA GLN A 397 2.71 21.12 9.99
C GLN A 397 1.39 21.65 9.40
N TYR A 398 1.47 22.21 8.20
CA TYR A 398 0.32 22.80 7.52
C TYR A 398 -0.29 21.83 6.51
N LEU A 399 -1.65 21.70 6.52
CA LEU A 399 -2.40 20.76 5.68
C LEU A 399 -2.94 21.37 4.38
N GLY A 400 -3.09 22.70 4.28
CA GLY A 400 -3.92 23.36 3.26
C GLY A 400 -3.44 23.23 1.81
N GLY A 401 -2.15 22.96 1.56
CA GLY A 401 -1.63 22.68 0.23
C GLY A 401 -1.45 23.89 -0.70
N ASP A 402 -1.77 25.10 -0.24
CA ASP A 402 -1.69 26.36 -1.02
C ASP A 402 -0.43 27.18 -0.74
N LYS A 403 0.34 26.86 0.32
CA LYS A 403 1.59 27.51 0.69
C LYS A 403 2.80 26.77 0.15
N ALA A 404 3.74 27.50 -0.43
CA ALA A 404 5.04 26.93 -0.80
C ALA A 404 5.86 26.58 0.45
N PRO A 405 6.74 25.55 0.40
CA PRO A 405 7.57 25.15 1.53
C PRO A 405 8.40 26.30 2.14
N ALA A 406 8.88 27.22 1.30
CA ALA A 406 9.64 28.40 1.74
C ALA A 406 8.80 29.35 2.62
N GLU A 407 7.50 29.51 2.35
CA GLU A 407 6.60 30.33 3.18
C GLU A 407 6.38 29.66 4.54
N VAL A 408 6.16 28.34 4.54
CA VAL A 408 5.96 27.53 5.74
C VAL A 408 7.20 27.56 6.64
N ALA A 409 8.39 27.44 6.04
CA ALA A 409 9.67 27.54 6.74
C ALA A 409 9.93 28.95 7.32
N ALA A 410 9.54 30.01 6.59
CA ALA A 410 9.70 31.41 7.05
C ALA A 410 8.89 31.69 8.33
N ASP A 411 7.70 31.08 8.47
CA ASP A 411 6.85 31.14 9.66
C ASP A 411 7.27 30.15 10.77
N LYS A 412 8.42 29.46 10.58
CA LYS A 412 9.03 28.51 11.51
C LYS A 412 8.15 27.31 11.83
N LEU A 413 7.24 26.95 10.95
CA LEU A 413 6.52 25.69 11.05
C LEU A 413 7.47 24.51 10.76
N SER A 414 7.17 23.35 11.33
CA SER A 414 8.07 22.19 11.25
C SER A 414 8.01 21.49 9.90
N GLY A 415 6.93 21.68 9.13
CA GLY A 415 6.76 20.99 7.86
C GLY A 415 5.47 21.29 7.13
N ILE A 416 5.35 20.65 5.99
CA ILE A 416 4.13 20.53 5.21
C ILE A 416 3.56 19.12 5.37
N ASP A 417 2.22 19.02 5.46
CA ASP A 417 1.48 17.77 5.47
C ASP A 417 0.40 17.84 4.38
N TYR A 418 0.78 17.49 3.15
CA TYR A 418 -0.04 17.78 1.99
C TYR A 418 -0.62 16.55 1.34
N GLN A 419 -1.82 16.72 0.78
CA GLN A 419 -2.49 15.65 0.07
C GLN A 419 -1.65 15.19 -1.14
N TYR A 420 -1.27 13.92 -1.14
CA TYR A 420 -0.42 13.33 -2.17
C TYR A 420 -0.99 13.52 -3.57
N SER A 421 -2.22 13.04 -3.82
CA SER A 421 -2.81 12.97 -5.17
C SER A 421 -3.13 14.33 -5.80
N THR A 422 -3.36 15.37 -5.00
CA THR A 422 -3.79 16.69 -5.50
C THR A 422 -2.72 17.77 -5.40
N VAL A 423 -1.73 17.61 -4.53
CA VAL A 423 -0.68 18.60 -4.29
C VAL A 423 0.70 18.03 -4.62
N LEU A 424 1.20 17.06 -3.85
CA LEU A 424 2.59 16.61 -3.97
C LEU A 424 2.88 15.93 -5.32
N SER A 425 1.95 15.14 -5.85
CA SER A 425 2.10 14.52 -7.18
C SER A 425 2.15 15.54 -8.32
N LYS A 426 1.60 16.75 -8.11
CA LYS A 426 1.61 17.85 -9.10
C LYS A 426 2.74 18.84 -8.90
N LYS A 427 3.34 18.85 -7.72
CA LYS A 427 4.44 19.73 -7.31
C LYS A 427 5.53 18.93 -6.60
N PRO A 428 6.12 17.92 -7.27
CA PRO A 428 7.13 17.07 -6.65
C PRO A 428 8.38 17.85 -6.20
N GLU A 429 8.64 18.99 -6.82
CA GLU A 429 9.71 19.93 -6.41
C GLU A 429 9.55 20.43 -4.97
N TRP A 430 8.33 20.50 -4.47
CA TRP A 430 8.06 20.97 -3.10
C TRP A 430 8.62 20.03 -2.03
N VAL A 431 8.75 18.73 -2.33
CA VAL A 431 9.42 17.79 -1.43
C VAL A 431 10.92 18.17 -1.29
N THR A 432 11.58 18.43 -2.42
CA THR A 432 13.00 18.84 -2.44
C THR A 432 13.20 20.20 -1.79
N GLU A 433 12.32 21.17 -2.06
CA GLU A 433 12.36 22.52 -1.48
C GLU A 433 12.15 22.48 0.04
N ALA A 434 11.21 21.67 0.55
CA ALA A 434 10.97 21.49 1.97
C ALA A 434 12.24 20.95 2.67
N HIS A 435 12.82 19.88 2.15
CA HIS A 435 14.03 19.28 2.70
C HIS A 435 15.22 20.27 2.64
N ALA A 436 15.39 21.01 1.55
CA ALA A 436 16.41 22.05 1.44
C ALA A 436 16.19 23.20 2.43
N GLY A 437 14.93 23.51 2.74
CA GLY A 437 14.53 24.48 3.75
C GLY A 437 14.61 23.97 5.18
N GLY A 438 14.96 22.70 5.39
CA GLY A 438 15.09 22.07 6.70
C GLY A 438 13.76 21.78 7.40
N ILE A 439 12.65 21.67 6.63
CA ILE A 439 11.34 21.32 7.14
C ILE A 439 10.90 19.92 6.67
N GLU A 440 10.06 19.28 7.45
CA GLU A 440 9.56 17.93 7.19
C GLU A 440 8.47 17.93 6.11
N VAL A 441 8.35 16.78 5.42
CA VAL A 441 7.24 16.49 4.51
C VAL A 441 6.47 15.31 5.04
N ASN A 442 5.18 15.49 5.20
CA ASN A 442 4.21 14.44 5.44
C ASN A 442 3.20 14.40 4.29
N ALA A 443 2.62 13.24 4.02
CA ALA A 443 1.68 13.04 2.91
C ALA A 443 0.46 12.24 3.35
N TRP A 444 -0.74 12.68 2.95
CA TRP A 444 -2.01 12.02 3.21
C TRP A 444 -2.88 12.00 1.93
N THR A 445 -3.82 11.09 1.75
CA THR A 445 -3.92 9.79 2.38
C THR A 445 -3.35 8.76 1.41
N VAL A 446 -2.25 8.11 1.79
CA VAL A 446 -1.51 7.17 0.92
C VAL A 446 -1.87 5.76 1.37
N ASN A 447 -2.92 5.17 0.76
CA ASN A 447 -3.47 3.87 1.15
C ASN A 447 -3.39 2.82 0.04
N SER A 448 -3.10 3.21 -1.21
CA SER A 448 -2.97 2.25 -2.30
C SER A 448 -1.52 1.85 -2.51
N THR A 449 -1.28 0.60 -2.89
CA THR A 449 0.06 0.12 -3.27
C THR A 449 0.71 0.99 -4.35
N ALA A 450 -0.08 1.45 -5.33
CA ALA A 450 0.44 2.29 -6.41
C ALA A 450 0.95 3.64 -5.91
N ASP A 451 0.20 4.28 -5.00
CA ASP A 451 0.59 5.57 -4.42
C ASP A 451 1.79 5.44 -3.47
N MET A 452 1.91 4.30 -2.76
CA MET A 452 3.06 4.02 -1.88
C MET A 452 4.35 3.76 -2.66
N MET A 453 4.24 3.33 -3.91
CA MET A 453 5.36 3.06 -4.81
C MET A 453 5.76 4.27 -5.65
N ALA A 454 4.94 5.30 -5.71
CA ALA A 454 5.18 6.51 -6.49
C ALA A 454 5.99 7.55 -5.72
#